data_d242aa0cc983e05aabea053f241291fb
#
_entry.id   d242aa0cc983e05aabea053f241291fb
#
_cell.length_a   1.000
_cell.length_b   1.000
_cell.length_c   1.000
_cell.angle_alpha   90.00
_cell.angle_beta   90.00
_cell.angle_gamma   90.00
#
_symmetry.space_group_name_H-M   'P 1'
#
loop_
_entity.id
_entity.type
_entity.pdbx_description
1 polymer ?
#
loop_
_entity_poly.entity_id
_entity_poly.type
_entity_poly.pdbx_seq_one_letter_code
_entity_poly.pdbx_strand_id
1 'polypeptide(L)' 'MGNDYVERERKRNIDINERRRLLRTKQYNEMNRLRQRQQQQIHQLMQKHRDQSTELERQISDEAH' A
#
# COMPACT_ATOMS: atom_id res chain seq x y z
N MET A 1 35.93 -10.51 33.08
CA MET A 1 34.72 -11.38 33.10
C MET A 1 33.41 -10.60 32.93
N GLY A 2 33.30 -9.34 33.38
CA GLY A 2 32.12 -8.53 33.14
C GLY A 2 31.88 -8.10 31.70
N ASN A 3 32.93 -8.08 30.89
CA ASN A 3 32.86 -7.59 29.51
C ASN A 3 32.12 -8.54 28.57
N ASP A 4 32.24 -9.86 28.77
CA ASP A 4 31.56 -10.85 27.92
C ASP A 4 30.03 -10.80 28.07
N TYR A 5 29.55 -10.55 29.28
CA TYR A 5 28.11 -10.43 29.54
C TYR A 5 27.55 -9.15 28.88
N VAL A 6 28.26 -8.04 29.02
CA VAL A 6 27.86 -6.75 28.42
C VAL A 6 27.85 -6.85 26.88
N GLU A 7 28.85 -7.51 26.29
CA GLU A 7 28.89 -7.69 24.83
C GLU A 7 27.76 -8.58 24.33
N ARG A 8 27.38 -9.62 25.04
CA ARG A 8 26.26 -10.49 24.69
C ARG A 8 24.94 -9.72 24.75
N GLU A 9 24.75 -8.85 25.74
CA GLU A 9 23.56 -8.02 25.83
C GLU A 9 23.50 -6.99 24.70
N ARG A 10 24.63 -6.37 24.37
CA ARG A 10 24.70 -5.43 23.24
C ARG A 10 24.34 -6.10 21.92
N LYS A 11 24.89 -7.27 21.65
CA LYS A 11 24.56 -8.05 20.44
C LYS A 11 23.10 -8.42 20.40
N ARG A 12 22.52 -8.85 21.53
CA ARG A 12 21.11 -9.17 21.63
C ARG A 12 20.22 -7.96 21.36
N ASN A 13 20.57 -6.80 21.93
CA ASN A 13 19.83 -5.57 21.71
C ASN A 13 19.90 -5.06 20.28
N ILE A 14 21.06 -5.16 19.65
CA ILE A 14 21.24 -4.81 18.24
C ILE A 14 20.39 -5.73 17.36
N ASP A 15 20.38 -7.03 17.65
CA ASP A 15 19.62 -8.03 16.92
C ASP A 15 18.12 -7.78 17.01
N ILE A 16 17.62 -7.48 18.22
CA ILE A 16 16.22 -7.14 18.44
C ILE A 16 15.84 -5.87 17.69
N ASN A 17 16.68 -4.85 17.73
CA ASN A 17 16.44 -3.59 17.04
C ASN A 17 16.42 -3.78 15.52
N GLU A 18 17.31 -4.59 14.97
CA GLU A 18 17.30 -4.92 13.53
C GLU A 18 16.04 -5.66 13.12
N ARG A 19 15.61 -6.64 13.91
CA ARG A 19 14.38 -7.39 13.64
C ARG A 19 13.16 -6.48 13.64
N ARG A 20 13.09 -5.55 14.59
CA ARG A 20 12.01 -4.55 14.63
C ARG A 20 12.04 -3.64 13.42
N ARG A 21 13.22 -3.21 13.02
CA ARG A 21 13.42 -2.36 11.84
C ARG A 21 12.98 -3.07 10.56
N LEU A 22 13.38 -4.34 10.40
CA LEU A 22 12.99 -5.15 9.24
C LEU A 22 11.49 -5.36 9.19
N LEU A 23 10.85 -5.60 10.33
CA LEU A 23 9.41 -5.76 10.41
C LEU A 23 8.69 -4.47 10.00
N ARG A 24 9.13 -3.31 10.48
CA ARG A 24 8.56 -2.02 10.12
C ARG A 24 8.68 -1.76 8.62
N THR A 25 9.83 -2.06 8.03
CA THR A 25 10.06 -1.91 6.60
C THR A 25 9.12 -2.81 5.80
N LYS A 26 8.96 -4.04 6.23
CA LYS A 26 8.03 -5.00 5.61
C LYS A 26 6.60 -4.49 5.67
N GLN A 27 6.16 -4.02 6.83
CA GLN A 27 4.81 -3.47 7.01
C GLN A 27 4.59 -2.22 6.15
N TYR A 28 5.58 -1.36 6.08
CA TYR A 28 5.51 -0.16 5.22
C TYR A 28 5.36 -0.54 3.75
N ASN A 29 6.14 -1.51 3.28
CA ASN A 29 6.05 -1.99 1.90
C ASN A 29 4.70 -2.65 1.59
N GLU A 30 4.16 -3.42 2.52
CA GLU A 30 2.83 -4.03 2.38
C GLU A 30 1.75 -2.96 2.29
N MET A 31 1.81 -1.94 3.13
CA MET A 31 0.86 -0.82 3.11
C MET A 31 0.93 -0.05 1.79
N ASN A 32 2.13 0.18 1.27
CA ASN A 32 2.30 0.85 -0.02
C ASN A 32 1.71 0.04 -1.17
N ARG A 33 1.93 -1.26 -1.20
CA ARG A 33 1.35 -2.15 -2.22
C ARG A 33 -0.17 -2.15 -2.15
N LEU A 34 -0.73 -2.21 -0.95
CA LEU A 34 -2.17 -2.16 -0.75
C LEU A 34 -2.75 -0.83 -1.23
N ARG A 35 -2.08 0.26 -0.90
CA ARG A 35 -2.49 1.61 -1.32
C ARG A 35 -2.48 1.73 -2.85
N GLN A 36 -1.45 1.22 -3.51
CA GLN A 36 -1.37 1.21 -4.97
C GLN A 36 -2.50 0.41 -5.61
N ARG A 37 -2.82 -0.77 -5.07
CA ARG A 37 -3.96 -1.57 -5.54
C ARG A 37 -5.28 -0.82 -5.39
N GLN A 38 -5.49 -0.19 -4.26
CA GLN A 38 -6.71 0.60 -4.01
C GLN A 38 -6.81 1.76 -4.99
N GLN A 39 -5.72 2.47 -5.24
CA GLN A 39 -5.70 3.57 -6.22
C GLN A 39 -6.02 3.08 -7.63
N GLN A 40 -5.46 1.93 -8.03
CA GLN A 40 -5.77 1.33 -9.33
C GLN A 40 -7.24 0.94 -9.45
N GLN A 41 -7.79 0.33 -8.41
CA GLN A 41 -9.20 -0.06 -8.39
C GLN A 41 -10.12 1.16 -8.47
N ILE A 42 -9.82 2.20 -7.72
CA ILE A 42 -10.56 3.46 -7.76
C ILE A 42 -10.49 4.08 -9.15
N HIS A 43 -9.30 4.12 -9.74
CA HIS A 43 -9.09 4.67 -11.08
C HIS A 43 -9.90 3.91 -12.13
N GLN A 44 -9.87 2.59 -12.10
CA GLN A 44 -10.64 1.75 -13.00
C GLN A 44 -12.14 1.97 -12.83
N LEU A 45 -12.60 2.10 -11.60
CA LEU A 45 -14.01 2.33 -11.30
C LEU A 45 -14.46 3.72 -11.79
N MET A 46 -13.64 4.74 -11.59
CA MET A 46 -13.90 6.08 -12.10
C MET A 46 -13.97 6.11 -13.62
N GLN A 47 -13.08 5.39 -14.29
CA GLN A 47 -13.09 5.28 -15.74
C GLN A 47 -14.35 4.58 -16.24
N LYS A 48 -14.75 3.50 -15.59
CA LYS A 48 -15.99 2.79 -15.89
C LYS A 48 -17.21 3.70 -15.75
N HIS A 49 -17.28 4.47 -14.67
CA HIS A 49 -18.38 5.42 -14.45
C HIS A 49 -18.40 6.51 -15.52
N ARG A 50 -17.24 7.02 -15.90
CA ARG A 50 -17.13 8.01 -16.98
C ARG A 50 -17.64 7.46 -18.30
N ASP A 51 -17.26 6.24 -18.66
CA ASP A 51 -17.71 5.57 -19.88
C ASP A 51 -19.22 5.33 -19.86
N GLN A 52 -19.76 4.91 -18.73
CA GLN A 52 -21.22 4.74 -18.57
C GLN A 52 -21.97 6.05 -18.70
N SER A 53 -21.44 7.12 -18.13
CA SER A 53 -22.05 8.45 -18.24
C SER A 53 -22.04 8.97 -19.68
N THR A 54 -20.93 8.78 -20.38
CA THR A 54 -20.80 9.16 -21.78
C THR A 54 -21.78 8.37 -22.65
N GLU A 55 -21.91 7.07 -22.42
CA GLU A 55 -22.85 6.22 -23.16
C GLU A 55 -24.31 6.63 -22.91
N LEU A 56 -24.63 6.93 -21.66
CA LEU A 56 -25.98 7.39 -21.30
C LEU A 56 -26.31 8.73 -21.97
N GLU A 57 -25.39 9.68 -21.96
CA GLU A 57 -25.57 10.97 -22.63
C GLU A 57 -25.74 10.81 -24.13
N ARG A 58 -25.00 9.89 -24.75
CA ARG A 58 -25.14 9.59 -26.18
C ARG A 58 -26.53 9.01 -26.49
N GLN A 59 -27.03 8.09 -25.67
CA GLN A 59 -28.37 7.53 -25.82
C GLN A 59 -29.45 8.61 -25.70
N ILE A 60 -29.33 9.49 -24.71
CA ILE A 60 -30.26 10.59 -24.51
C ILE A 60 -30.24 11.54 -25.72
N SER A 61 -29.06 11.86 -26.24
CA SER A 61 -28.92 12.70 -27.41
C SER A 61 -29.54 12.08 -28.64
N ASP A 62 -29.37 10.78 -28.84
CA ASP A 62 -29.97 10.05 -29.97
C ASP A 62 -31.50 10.00 -29.86
N GLU A 63 -32.04 9.83 -28.65
CA GLU A 63 -33.48 9.86 -28.41
C GLU A 63 -34.10 11.26 -28.66
N ALA A 64 -33.33 12.30 -28.39
CA ALA A 64 -33.79 13.69 -28.59
C ALA A 64 -33.86 14.12 -30.08
N HIS A 65 -33.20 13.34 -30.93
CA HIS A 65 -33.24 13.54 -32.39
C HIS A 65 -34.26 12.64 -33.05
#